data_cd3463a59ed99328fdd67049f2ce8cfc
#
_entry.id   cd3463a59ed99328fdd67049f2ce8cfc
#
_cell.length_a   1.000
_cell.length_b   1.000
_cell.length_c   1.000
_cell.angle_alpha   90.00
_cell.angle_beta   90.00
_cell.angle_gamma   90.00
#
_symmetry.space_group_name_H-M   'P 1'
#
loop_
_entity.id
_entity.type
_entity.pdbx_description
1 polymer ?
#
loop_
_entity_poly.entity_id
_entity_poly.type
_entity_poly.pdbx_seq_one_letter_code
_entity_poly.pdbx_strand_id
1 'polypeptide(L)'
;MMDVFFPEQRKRRKWTMNGITYYYKNGMLCQCMSHHPRLRTGKKKDGKLLLPTPKQVKARMIFKQMNVLKRYFFSVQIKGIPIWDLAPGIAGQDRMAKFHRANAAVCGERGVEYYSIFKFSEGILFPPINMHVERDGWMVTMTWENREERELSVESDWLRVGYFYDAYPFAPRLLPEIVAKRGDCRAVFRIPDSSLPVSMVLHLYPFFSRQDKYAFSTS
;
A
#
# COMPACT_ATOMS: atom_id res chain seq x y z
N MET A 1 -37.72 -24.60 27.67
CA MET A 1 -36.45 -24.27 26.98
C MET A 1 -36.52 -24.95 25.61
N MET A 2 -36.94 -24.21 24.57
CA MET A 2 -37.13 -24.81 23.24
C MET A 2 -35.81 -24.68 22.47
N ASP A 3 -35.14 -25.80 22.26
CA ASP A 3 -34.00 -25.89 21.35
C ASP A 3 -34.50 -25.70 19.92
N VAL A 4 -34.24 -24.54 19.35
CA VAL A 4 -34.49 -24.30 17.94
C VAL A 4 -33.37 -24.97 17.16
N PHE A 5 -33.57 -26.20 16.75
CA PHE A 5 -32.69 -26.95 15.88
C PHE A 5 -32.71 -26.30 14.49
N PHE A 6 -31.57 -25.72 14.08
CA PHE A 6 -31.34 -25.27 12.70
C PHE A 6 -30.51 -26.32 11.94
N PRO A 7 -31.16 -27.25 11.20
CA PRO A 7 -30.43 -28.23 10.41
C PRO A 7 -29.92 -27.56 9.11
N GLU A 8 -28.71 -27.84 8.73
CA GLU A 8 -28.12 -27.66 7.40
C GLU A 8 -27.82 -26.27 6.86
N GLN A 9 -27.68 -25.23 7.65
CA GLN A 9 -27.26 -23.92 7.14
C GLN A 9 -25.72 -23.71 7.06
N ARG A 10 -24.91 -24.76 7.22
CA ARG A 10 -23.44 -24.68 7.16
C ARG A 10 -22.85 -24.21 5.80
N LYS A 11 -23.66 -24.15 4.73
CA LYS A 11 -23.20 -23.75 3.37
C LYS A 11 -23.46 -22.28 3.02
N ARG A 12 -24.26 -21.54 3.76
CA ARG A 12 -24.52 -20.12 3.44
C ARG A 12 -23.70 -19.21 4.32
N ARG A 13 -22.66 -18.61 3.73
CA ARG A 13 -21.81 -17.60 4.40
C ARG A 13 -22.58 -16.32 4.77
N LYS A 14 -23.77 -16.11 4.20
CA LYS A 14 -24.59 -14.91 4.41
C LYS A 14 -26.05 -15.18 4.05
N TRP A 15 -26.99 -14.74 4.93
CA TRP A 15 -28.44 -14.79 4.67
C TRP A 15 -29.13 -13.56 5.25
N THR A 16 -30.33 -13.24 4.79
CA THR A 16 -31.14 -12.10 5.27
C THR A 16 -32.50 -12.62 5.74
N MET A 17 -32.93 -12.20 6.93
CA MET A 17 -34.21 -12.52 7.51
C MET A 17 -34.72 -11.28 8.24
N ASN A 18 -36.00 -10.92 8.03
CA ASN A 18 -36.64 -9.76 8.65
C ASN A 18 -35.86 -8.45 8.59
N GLY A 19 -35.25 -8.16 7.42
CA GLY A 19 -34.46 -6.93 7.24
C GLY A 19 -33.09 -6.95 7.95
N ILE A 20 -32.69 -8.07 8.55
CA ILE A 20 -31.37 -8.26 9.16
C ILE A 20 -30.56 -9.23 8.30
N THR A 21 -29.35 -8.85 7.97
CA THR A 21 -28.39 -9.73 7.29
C THR A 21 -27.46 -10.35 8.32
N TYR A 22 -27.41 -11.68 8.31
CA TYR A 22 -26.53 -12.49 9.14
C TYR A 22 -25.36 -13.02 8.31
N TYR A 23 -24.18 -13.07 8.88
CA TYR A 23 -22.99 -13.63 8.24
C TYR A 23 -21.96 -14.07 9.28
N TYR A 24 -21.12 -15.03 8.91
CA TYR A 24 -20.00 -15.44 9.75
C TYR A 24 -18.75 -14.64 9.39
N LYS A 25 -18.08 -14.09 10.42
CA LYS A 25 -16.77 -13.45 10.32
C LYS A 25 -15.87 -14.04 11.42
N ASN A 26 -14.77 -14.64 11.01
CA ASN A 26 -13.82 -15.30 11.92
C ASN A 26 -14.48 -16.31 12.87
N GLY A 27 -15.42 -17.12 12.37
CA GLY A 27 -16.15 -18.11 13.16
C GLY A 27 -17.28 -17.55 14.03
N MET A 28 -17.41 -16.24 14.16
CA MET A 28 -18.48 -15.59 14.94
C MET A 28 -19.65 -15.20 14.05
N LEU A 29 -20.86 -15.40 14.53
CA LEU A 29 -22.07 -14.93 13.89
C LEU A 29 -22.19 -13.41 14.08
N CYS A 30 -22.19 -12.68 13.00
CA CYS A 30 -22.40 -11.24 12.96
C CYS A 30 -23.75 -10.93 12.34
N GLN A 31 -24.35 -9.81 12.77
CA GLN A 31 -25.59 -9.31 12.18
C GLN A 31 -25.42 -7.83 11.82
N CYS A 32 -26.08 -7.41 10.75
CA CYS A 32 -26.21 -6.01 10.41
C CYS A 32 -27.61 -5.76 9.84
N MET A 33 -28.16 -4.57 10.07
CA MET A 33 -29.38 -4.18 9.38
C MET A 33 -29.12 -4.26 7.88
N SER A 34 -29.92 -5.03 7.17
CA SER A 34 -29.91 -4.97 5.71
C SER A 34 -30.44 -3.59 5.34
N HIS A 35 -29.51 -2.67 5.05
CA HIS A 35 -29.94 -1.49 4.31
C HIS A 35 -30.64 -2.00 3.06
N HIS A 36 -31.84 -1.47 2.79
CA HIS A 36 -32.51 -1.67 1.50
C HIS A 36 -31.44 -1.61 0.42
N PRO A 37 -31.40 -2.56 -0.52
CA PRO A 37 -30.36 -2.56 -1.53
C PRO A 37 -30.36 -1.17 -2.14
N ARG A 38 -29.33 -0.37 -1.79
CA ARG A 38 -29.13 0.90 -2.49
C ARG A 38 -29.14 0.49 -3.93
N LEU A 39 -30.14 0.99 -4.66
CA LEU A 39 -30.31 0.67 -6.08
C LEU A 39 -28.91 0.72 -6.69
N ARG A 40 -28.36 -0.46 -6.97
CA ARG A 40 -27.01 -0.53 -7.58
C ARG A 40 -27.10 0.39 -8.76
N THR A 41 -26.24 1.39 -8.80
CA THR A 41 -26.11 2.33 -9.91
C THR A 41 -26.47 1.63 -11.21
N GLY A 42 -27.61 1.92 -11.80
CA GLY A 42 -28.03 1.27 -13.01
C GLY A 42 -29.55 1.20 -13.25
N LYS A 43 -30.39 1.22 -12.21
CA LYS A 43 -31.85 1.19 -12.45
C LYS A 43 -32.54 2.36 -11.75
N LYS A 44 -33.14 3.25 -12.49
CA LYS A 44 -34.16 4.16 -11.98
C LYS A 44 -35.43 3.38 -11.65
N LYS A 45 -36.29 3.94 -10.79
CA LYS A 45 -37.60 3.40 -10.43
C LYS A 45 -38.49 3.11 -11.66
N ASP A 46 -38.20 3.78 -12.77
CA ASP A 46 -38.87 3.70 -14.06
C ASP A 46 -38.16 2.80 -15.09
N GLY A 47 -37.23 1.96 -14.64
CA GLY A 47 -36.57 0.96 -15.51
C GLY A 47 -35.43 1.48 -16.40
N LYS A 48 -35.20 2.80 -16.45
CA LYS A 48 -34.11 3.37 -17.26
C LYS A 48 -32.77 3.19 -16.58
N LEU A 49 -31.77 2.74 -17.33
CA LEU A 49 -30.37 2.65 -16.90
C LEU A 49 -29.80 4.03 -16.62
N LEU A 50 -29.38 4.29 -15.39
CA LEU A 50 -28.61 5.48 -15.06
C LEU A 50 -27.15 5.26 -15.49
N LEU A 51 -26.76 5.96 -16.53
CA LEU A 51 -25.34 6.01 -16.90
C LEU A 51 -24.54 6.70 -15.78
N PRO A 52 -23.31 6.24 -15.51
CA PRO A 52 -22.47 6.89 -14.50
C PRO A 52 -22.14 8.32 -14.95
N THR A 53 -22.14 9.25 -14.02
CA THR A 53 -21.69 10.62 -14.27
C THR A 53 -20.20 10.65 -14.64
N PRO A 54 -19.70 11.66 -15.36
CA PRO A 54 -18.27 11.79 -15.66
C PRO A 54 -17.39 11.69 -14.41
N LYS A 55 -17.82 12.31 -13.30
CA LYS A 55 -17.13 12.23 -12.00
C LYS A 55 -17.04 10.79 -11.47
N GLN A 56 -18.11 10.00 -11.62
CA GLN A 56 -18.12 8.60 -11.22
C GLN A 56 -17.24 7.74 -12.13
N VAL A 57 -17.21 8.03 -13.42
CA VAL A 57 -16.31 7.34 -14.37
C VAL A 57 -14.87 7.59 -13.99
N LYS A 58 -14.48 8.85 -13.77
CA LYS A 58 -13.15 9.24 -13.33
C LYS A 58 -12.75 8.53 -12.03
N ALA A 59 -13.59 8.57 -11.00
CA ALA A 59 -13.32 7.90 -9.74
C ALA A 59 -13.13 6.39 -9.88
N ARG A 60 -13.91 5.74 -10.76
CA ARG A 60 -13.77 4.30 -11.06
C ARG A 60 -12.44 4.00 -11.77
N MET A 61 -12.01 4.86 -12.69
CA MET A 61 -10.71 4.72 -13.37
C MET A 61 -9.56 4.82 -12.37
N ILE A 62 -9.53 5.87 -11.54
CA ILE A 62 -8.52 6.05 -10.50
C ILE A 62 -8.48 4.83 -9.55
N PHE A 63 -9.64 4.37 -9.09
CA PHE A 63 -9.74 3.20 -8.22
C PHE A 63 -9.21 1.93 -8.91
N LYS A 64 -9.46 1.76 -10.21
CA LYS A 64 -8.91 0.65 -11.00
C LYS A 64 -7.39 0.72 -11.05
N GLN A 65 -6.81 1.90 -11.34
CA GLN A 65 -5.36 2.09 -11.38
C GLN A 65 -4.72 1.80 -10.03
N MET A 66 -5.30 2.30 -8.96
CA MET A 66 -4.84 2.01 -7.61
C MET A 66 -4.86 0.52 -7.26
N ASN A 67 -5.87 -0.22 -7.70
CA ASN A 67 -5.92 -1.68 -7.50
C ASN A 67 -4.87 -2.43 -8.35
N VAL A 68 -4.54 -1.92 -9.53
CA VAL A 68 -3.44 -2.46 -10.35
C VAL A 68 -2.12 -2.25 -9.62
N LEU A 69 -1.80 -1.02 -9.23
CA LEU A 69 -0.59 -0.68 -8.47
C LEU A 69 -0.45 -1.55 -7.22
N LYS A 70 -1.50 -1.64 -6.41
CA LYS A 70 -1.54 -2.46 -5.20
C LYS A 70 -1.23 -3.93 -5.49
N ARG A 71 -1.82 -4.50 -6.53
CA ARG A 71 -1.57 -5.90 -6.93
C ARG A 71 -0.10 -6.12 -7.26
N TYR A 72 0.49 -5.25 -8.07
CA TYR A 72 1.90 -5.36 -8.44
C TYR A 72 2.82 -5.15 -7.23
N PHE A 73 2.53 -4.16 -6.38
CA PHE A 73 3.31 -3.92 -5.17
C PHE A 73 3.40 -5.16 -4.28
N PHE A 74 2.30 -5.89 -4.09
CA PHE A 74 2.27 -7.07 -3.20
C PHE A 74 2.60 -8.39 -3.89
N SER A 75 2.58 -8.48 -5.24
CA SER A 75 2.71 -9.76 -5.92
C SER A 75 4.15 -10.20 -6.17
N VAL A 76 5.03 -9.30 -6.50
CA VAL A 76 6.30 -9.68 -7.14
C VAL A 76 7.55 -9.34 -6.35
N GLN A 77 7.62 -8.20 -5.66
CA GLN A 77 8.92 -7.65 -5.30
C GLN A 77 9.17 -7.38 -3.82
N ILE A 78 8.17 -7.49 -2.97
CA ILE A 78 8.30 -7.20 -1.53
C ILE A 78 8.07 -8.47 -0.72
N LYS A 79 8.32 -9.63 -1.33
CA LYS A 79 8.25 -10.91 -0.63
C LYS A 79 9.28 -10.94 0.49
N GLY A 80 8.81 -11.17 1.71
CA GLY A 80 9.68 -11.36 2.87
C GLY A 80 9.98 -10.11 3.71
N ILE A 81 9.42 -8.94 3.32
CA ILE A 81 9.53 -7.73 4.16
C ILE A 81 8.11 -7.24 4.49
N PRO A 82 7.67 -7.33 5.76
CA PRO A 82 6.28 -7.08 6.16
C PRO A 82 5.99 -5.58 6.36
N ILE A 83 6.42 -4.72 5.44
CA ILE A 83 6.33 -3.25 5.55
C ILE A 83 4.91 -2.80 5.90
N TRP A 84 3.93 -3.26 5.13
CA TRP A 84 2.54 -2.83 5.30
C TRP A 84 1.75 -3.64 6.33
N ASP A 85 2.24 -4.82 6.69
CA ASP A 85 1.66 -5.59 7.80
C ASP A 85 1.89 -4.87 9.13
N LEU A 86 3.06 -4.25 9.28
CA LEU A 86 3.50 -3.53 10.48
C LEU A 86 3.20 -2.02 10.44
N ALA A 87 2.76 -1.49 9.31
CA ALA A 87 2.40 -0.09 9.19
C ALA A 87 1.29 0.31 10.18
N PRO A 88 1.35 1.52 10.74
CA PRO A 88 0.29 2.05 11.60
C PRO A 88 -1.07 2.04 10.89
N GLY A 89 -2.15 1.79 11.61
CA GLY A 89 -3.48 1.75 11.01
C GLY A 89 -4.59 1.59 12.02
N ILE A 90 -5.82 1.61 11.52
CA ILE A 90 -7.00 1.33 12.30
C ILE A 90 -7.03 -0.17 12.61
N ALA A 91 -7.40 -0.53 13.83
CA ALA A 91 -7.52 -1.92 14.24
C ALA A 91 -8.36 -2.74 13.24
N GLY A 92 -7.85 -3.92 12.88
CA GLY A 92 -8.50 -4.81 11.91
C GLY A 92 -8.30 -4.47 10.44
N GLN A 93 -7.54 -3.42 10.10
CA GLN A 93 -7.14 -3.17 8.72
C GLN A 93 -6.03 -4.14 8.29
N ASP A 94 -6.23 -4.78 7.14
CA ASP A 94 -5.19 -5.55 6.50
C ASP A 94 -4.16 -4.63 5.78
N ARG A 95 -3.02 -5.20 5.39
CA ARG A 95 -1.95 -4.50 4.67
C ARG A 95 -2.41 -3.82 3.40
N MET A 96 -3.35 -4.43 2.67
CA MET A 96 -3.89 -3.91 1.42
C MET A 96 -4.72 -2.63 1.65
N ALA A 97 -5.48 -2.58 2.74
CA ALA A 97 -6.26 -1.42 3.13
C ALA A 97 -5.37 -0.27 3.62
N LYS A 98 -4.33 -0.58 4.41
CA LYS A 98 -3.32 0.40 4.86
C LYS A 98 -2.60 1.04 3.66
N PHE A 99 -2.08 0.23 2.74
CA PHE A 99 -1.44 0.69 1.52
C PHE A 99 -2.37 1.58 0.68
N HIS A 100 -3.60 1.13 0.46
CA HIS A 100 -4.59 1.89 -0.31
C HIS A 100 -4.88 3.24 0.33
N ARG A 101 -5.07 3.29 1.64
CA ARG A 101 -5.31 4.54 2.37
C ARG A 101 -4.15 5.52 2.21
N ALA A 102 -2.91 5.06 2.38
CA ALA A 102 -1.72 5.88 2.32
C ALA A 102 -1.44 6.41 0.91
N ASN A 103 -1.82 5.66 -0.15
CA ASN A 103 -1.49 5.94 -1.54
C ASN A 103 -2.70 6.26 -2.42
N ALA A 104 -3.88 6.52 -1.84
CA ALA A 104 -5.11 6.75 -2.62
C ALA A 104 -5.00 7.94 -3.59
N ALA A 105 -4.24 8.96 -3.24
CA ALA A 105 -4.06 10.17 -4.04
C ALA A 105 -2.95 10.07 -5.10
N VAL A 106 -2.19 8.98 -5.12
CA VAL A 106 -1.03 8.80 -6.02
C VAL A 106 -1.44 8.54 -7.46
N CYS A 107 -2.59 7.87 -7.65
CA CYS A 107 -3.06 7.49 -8.97
C CYS A 107 -4.01 8.52 -9.57
N GLY A 108 -3.80 8.81 -10.84
CA GLY A 108 -4.76 9.49 -11.70
C GLY A 108 -5.50 8.51 -12.62
N GLU A 109 -6.05 9.03 -13.69
CA GLU A 109 -6.84 8.22 -14.64
C GLU A 109 -6.00 7.24 -15.43
N ARG A 110 -4.74 7.59 -15.72
CA ARG A 110 -3.83 6.82 -16.57
C ARG A 110 -2.86 5.92 -15.80
N GLY A 111 -2.73 6.10 -14.49
CA GLY A 111 -1.80 5.34 -13.65
C GLY A 111 -1.28 6.14 -12.48
N VAL A 112 -0.04 5.89 -12.10
CA VAL A 112 0.67 6.71 -11.09
C VAL A 112 1.01 8.05 -11.73
N GLU A 113 0.52 9.13 -11.15
CA GLU A 113 0.71 10.50 -11.62
C GLU A 113 1.50 11.35 -10.60
N TYR A 114 1.39 11.02 -9.32
CA TYR A 114 1.97 11.82 -8.23
C TYR A 114 3.02 11.00 -7.48
N TYR A 115 4.19 10.78 -8.11
CA TYR A 115 5.29 10.00 -7.53
C TYR A 115 5.84 10.59 -6.23
N SER A 116 5.84 11.91 -6.09
CA SER A 116 6.39 12.61 -4.91
C SER A 116 5.62 12.34 -3.62
N ILE A 117 4.36 11.96 -3.71
CA ILE A 117 3.53 11.63 -2.53
C ILE A 117 3.34 10.12 -2.34
N PHE A 118 3.94 9.30 -3.20
CA PHE A 118 3.86 7.86 -3.04
C PHE A 118 4.64 7.42 -1.79
N LYS A 119 3.98 6.64 -0.95
CA LYS A 119 4.59 6.01 0.21
C LYS A 119 4.92 4.56 -0.09
N PHE A 120 6.19 4.27 -0.22
CA PHE A 120 6.69 2.90 -0.37
C PHE A 120 6.57 2.13 0.95
N SER A 121 6.81 2.83 2.06
CA SER A 121 6.67 2.34 3.44
C SER A 121 5.95 3.36 4.31
N GLU A 122 5.33 2.89 5.36
CA GLU A 122 4.77 3.69 6.44
C GLU A 122 5.07 2.97 7.77
N GLY A 123 5.64 3.68 8.74
CA GLY A 123 6.06 3.04 9.98
C GLY A 123 6.33 4.03 11.10
N ILE A 124 6.88 3.51 12.20
CA ILE A 124 7.10 4.24 13.45
C ILE A 124 8.52 4.78 13.63
N LEU A 125 9.47 4.27 12.82
CA LEU A 125 10.84 4.79 12.86
C LEU A 125 10.92 6.16 12.21
N PHE A 126 11.89 6.96 12.60
CA PHE A 126 12.16 8.23 11.93
C PHE A 126 12.67 8.00 10.50
N PRO A 127 12.13 8.73 9.53
CA PRO A 127 12.67 8.71 8.16
C PRO A 127 14.04 9.41 8.11
N PRO A 128 14.83 9.18 7.04
CA PRO A 128 16.01 10.01 6.76
C PRO A 128 15.56 11.47 6.52
N ILE A 129 16.35 12.42 7.02
CA ILE A 129 16.10 13.85 6.85
C ILE A 129 17.24 14.51 6.08
N ASN A 130 16.95 15.68 5.49
CA ASN A 130 17.91 16.47 4.71
C ASN A 130 18.64 15.59 3.66
N MET A 131 17.85 14.73 3.01
CA MET A 131 18.40 13.78 2.07
C MET A 131 18.87 14.47 0.79
N HIS A 132 20.11 14.19 0.43
CA HIS A 132 20.69 14.57 -0.84
C HIS A 132 20.99 13.33 -1.67
N VAL A 133 20.68 13.39 -2.97
CA VAL A 133 20.83 12.26 -3.89
C VAL A 133 21.56 12.71 -5.13
N GLU A 134 22.66 12.06 -5.43
CA GLU A 134 23.43 12.23 -6.67
C GLU A 134 23.39 10.95 -7.47
N ARG A 135 23.23 11.07 -8.78
CA ARG A 135 23.24 9.95 -9.70
C ARG A 135 24.29 10.14 -10.78
N ASP A 136 25.20 9.18 -10.87
CA ASP A 136 26.16 9.07 -11.97
C ASP A 136 25.98 7.74 -12.69
N GLY A 137 25.36 7.81 -13.87
CA GLY A 137 24.96 6.63 -14.61
C GLY A 137 24.03 5.72 -13.83
N TRP A 138 24.52 4.53 -13.47
CA TRP A 138 23.81 3.54 -12.67
C TRP A 138 24.20 3.56 -11.19
N MET A 139 25.17 4.38 -10.82
CA MET A 139 25.57 4.60 -9.44
C MET A 139 24.74 5.69 -8.81
N VAL A 140 24.32 5.47 -7.58
CA VAL A 140 23.59 6.45 -6.78
C VAL A 140 24.33 6.63 -5.47
N THR A 141 24.61 7.88 -5.12
CA THR A 141 25.09 8.28 -3.80
C THR A 141 23.95 8.98 -3.08
N MET A 142 23.64 8.52 -1.89
CA MET A 142 22.68 9.15 -0.98
C MET A 142 23.40 9.59 0.28
N THR A 143 23.13 10.79 0.74
CA THR A 143 23.54 11.29 2.05
C THR A 143 22.31 11.78 2.81
N TRP A 144 22.33 11.68 4.12
CA TRP A 144 21.25 12.11 4.98
C TRP A 144 21.76 12.55 6.34
N GLU A 145 20.91 13.21 7.08
CA GLU A 145 21.17 13.57 8.48
C GLU A 145 20.29 12.70 9.40
N ASN A 146 20.82 12.41 10.56
CA ASN A 146 20.08 11.74 11.63
C ASN A 146 19.51 12.78 12.60
N ARG A 147 18.30 12.54 13.09
CA ARG A 147 17.83 13.17 14.30
C ARG A 147 18.50 12.50 15.49
N GLU A 148 18.55 13.24 16.62
CA GLU A 148 18.96 12.66 17.89
C GLU A 148 18.26 11.32 18.12
N GLU A 149 19.00 10.37 18.68
CA GLU A 149 18.48 9.05 18.96
C GLU A 149 17.25 9.11 19.86
N ARG A 150 16.25 8.34 19.49
CA ARG A 150 15.10 8.04 20.35
C ARG A 150 14.96 6.53 20.44
N GLU A 151 14.32 6.07 21.51
CA GLU A 151 14.15 4.65 21.85
C GLU A 151 13.79 3.70 20.69
N LEU A 152 13.12 4.23 19.64
CA LEU A 152 12.65 3.42 18.52
C LEU A 152 13.54 3.46 17.27
N SER A 153 14.46 4.42 17.17
CA SER A 153 15.31 4.62 15.97
C SER A 153 16.77 4.65 16.36
N VAL A 154 17.52 3.65 15.94
CA VAL A 154 18.91 3.42 16.34
C VAL A 154 19.84 3.49 15.13
N GLU A 155 21.11 3.82 15.37
CA GLU A 155 22.13 3.91 14.32
C GLU A 155 22.29 2.63 13.49
N SER A 156 21.98 1.48 14.09
CA SER A 156 22.06 0.17 13.44
C SER A 156 20.89 -0.16 12.50
N ASP A 157 19.88 0.72 12.38
CA ASP A 157 18.77 0.53 11.42
C ASP A 157 19.31 0.51 10.00
N TRP A 158 18.83 -0.43 9.17
CA TRP A 158 19.25 -0.57 7.79
C TRP A 158 18.55 0.37 6.86
N LEU A 159 19.29 1.02 5.96
CA LEU A 159 18.71 1.74 4.82
C LEU A 159 18.09 0.75 3.84
N ARG A 160 16.88 1.06 3.41
CA ARG A 160 16.16 0.39 2.32
C ARG A 160 15.74 1.43 1.30
N VAL A 161 15.73 1.05 0.05
CA VAL A 161 15.32 1.97 -1.03
C VAL A 161 14.35 1.25 -1.96
N GLY A 162 13.12 1.73 -1.97
CA GLY A 162 12.17 1.41 -3.01
C GLY A 162 12.37 2.32 -4.22
N TYR A 163 12.01 1.87 -5.42
CA TYR A 163 12.13 2.69 -6.61
C TYR A 163 11.11 2.37 -7.69
N PHE A 164 10.88 3.37 -8.54
CA PHE A 164 10.09 3.30 -9.77
C PHE A 164 10.84 3.96 -10.91
N TYR A 165 10.55 3.51 -12.11
CA TYR A 165 10.73 4.32 -13.30
C TYR A 165 9.40 4.90 -13.75
N ASP A 166 9.33 6.16 -14.14
CA ASP A 166 8.09 6.80 -14.59
C ASP A 166 7.52 6.14 -15.86
N ALA A 167 8.36 5.57 -16.72
CA ALA A 167 7.94 4.77 -17.85
C ALA A 167 7.27 3.42 -17.45
N TYR A 168 7.46 2.98 -16.20
CA TYR A 168 6.88 1.74 -15.66
C TYR A 168 6.13 1.99 -14.35
N PRO A 169 5.03 2.76 -14.40
CA PRO A 169 4.35 3.28 -13.22
C PRO A 169 3.74 2.22 -12.30
N PHE A 170 3.60 0.99 -12.79
CA PHE A 170 3.06 -0.14 -12.01
C PHE A 170 4.11 -1.17 -11.60
N ALA A 171 5.38 -0.85 -11.75
CA ALA A 171 6.48 -1.76 -11.41
C ALA A 171 7.34 -1.23 -10.24
N PRO A 172 6.76 -1.06 -9.02
CA PRO A 172 7.55 -0.72 -7.84
C PRO A 172 8.54 -1.84 -7.54
N ARG A 173 9.76 -1.48 -7.23
CA ARG A 173 10.84 -2.41 -6.92
C ARG A 173 11.52 -2.01 -5.63
N LEU A 174 12.01 -3.01 -4.91
CA LEU A 174 12.90 -2.80 -3.78
C LEU A 174 14.32 -3.15 -4.23
N LEU A 175 15.26 -2.27 -3.96
CA LEU A 175 16.67 -2.60 -4.19
C LEU A 175 17.07 -3.80 -3.33
N PRO A 176 17.93 -4.67 -3.86
CA PRO A 176 18.57 -5.71 -3.06
C PRO A 176 19.28 -5.06 -1.87
N GLU A 177 19.69 -5.85 -0.90
CA GLU A 177 20.24 -5.32 0.35
C GLU A 177 21.35 -4.29 0.12
N ILE A 178 21.07 -3.07 0.56
CA ILE A 178 22.05 -1.99 0.60
C ILE A 178 22.82 -2.17 1.92
N VAL A 179 24.13 -2.24 1.83
CA VAL A 179 25.00 -2.34 3.01
C VAL A 179 25.25 -0.93 3.55
N ALA A 180 24.20 -0.32 4.10
CA ALA A 180 24.30 0.97 4.77
C ALA A 180 23.31 1.04 5.94
N LYS A 181 23.73 1.62 7.01
CA LYS A 181 22.97 1.82 8.24
C LYS A 181 22.64 3.30 8.44
N ARG A 182 21.69 3.57 9.30
CA ARG A 182 21.30 4.93 9.67
C ARG A 182 22.51 5.76 10.10
N GLY A 183 23.38 5.20 10.95
CA GLY A 183 24.58 5.87 11.49
C GLY A 183 25.63 6.20 10.45
N ASP A 184 25.65 5.54 9.31
CA ASP A 184 26.63 5.79 8.23
C ASP A 184 26.41 7.13 7.53
N CYS A 185 25.22 7.71 7.63
CA CYS A 185 24.81 8.99 6.99
C CYS A 185 25.10 9.07 5.48
N ARG A 186 25.52 7.96 4.89
CA ARG A 186 25.86 7.85 3.47
C ARG A 186 25.66 6.42 2.97
N ALA A 187 25.15 6.31 1.75
CA ALA A 187 25.08 5.05 1.01
C ALA A 187 25.50 5.26 -0.45
N VAL A 188 26.23 4.29 -0.99
CA VAL A 188 26.53 4.21 -2.42
C VAL A 188 26.05 2.85 -2.91
N PHE A 189 25.22 2.85 -3.94
CA PHE A 189 24.69 1.60 -4.48
C PHE A 189 24.44 1.72 -5.99
N ARG A 190 24.34 0.58 -6.64
CA ARG A 190 24.04 0.49 -8.07
C ARG A 190 22.57 0.14 -8.29
N ILE A 191 21.94 0.82 -9.23
CA ILE A 191 20.61 0.43 -9.73
C ILE A 191 20.76 -0.81 -10.62
N PRO A 192 20.01 -1.89 -10.35
CA PRO A 192 20.21 -3.19 -11.01
C PRO A 192 19.75 -3.23 -12.48
N ASP A 193 18.91 -2.29 -12.91
CA ASP A 193 18.25 -2.32 -14.23
C ASP A 193 19.13 -1.71 -15.34
N SER A 194 20.34 -2.22 -15.50
CA SER A 194 21.30 -1.71 -16.49
C SER A 194 20.86 -1.85 -17.96
N SER A 195 19.76 -2.56 -18.23
CA SER A 195 19.17 -2.65 -19.57
C SER A 195 18.32 -1.45 -19.97
N LEU A 196 17.98 -0.58 -19.00
CA LEU A 196 17.14 0.60 -19.25
C LEU A 196 18.03 1.81 -19.58
N PRO A 197 17.54 2.78 -20.37
CA PRO A 197 18.28 4.00 -20.64
C PRO A 197 18.58 4.79 -19.37
N VAL A 198 19.80 5.29 -19.21
CA VAL A 198 20.21 6.12 -18.06
C VAL A 198 19.40 7.43 -17.98
N SER A 199 18.90 7.92 -19.10
CA SER A 199 18.07 9.13 -19.19
C SER A 199 16.67 8.97 -18.60
N MET A 200 16.26 7.72 -18.25
CA MET A 200 14.93 7.47 -17.69
C MET A 200 14.83 8.04 -16.27
N VAL A 201 13.74 8.74 -16.01
CA VAL A 201 13.47 9.31 -14.68
C VAL A 201 13.25 8.19 -13.67
N LEU A 202 14.01 8.26 -12.59
CA LEU A 202 14.00 7.30 -11.50
C LEU A 202 13.50 7.98 -10.23
N HIS A 203 12.46 7.44 -9.64
CA HIS A 203 11.92 7.87 -8.35
C HIS A 203 12.41 6.95 -7.25
N LEU A 204 13.05 7.49 -6.24
CA LEU A 204 13.63 6.76 -5.12
C LEU A 204 12.86 7.05 -3.83
N TYR A 205 12.63 6.01 -3.04
CA TYR A 205 11.88 6.06 -1.78
C TYR A 205 12.73 5.42 -0.68
N PRO A 206 13.65 6.18 -0.08
CA PRO A 206 14.48 5.69 1.02
C PRO A 206 13.66 5.60 2.30
N PHE A 207 13.91 4.55 3.09
CA PHE A 207 13.34 4.34 4.40
C PHE A 207 14.26 3.45 5.24
N PHE A 208 14.11 3.53 6.57
CA PHE A 208 14.86 2.67 7.47
C PHE A 208 14.05 1.46 7.90
N SER A 209 14.73 0.35 8.15
CA SER A 209 14.17 -0.83 8.76
C SER A 209 15.06 -1.29 9.91
N ARG A 210 14.44 -1.74 11.01
CA ARG A 210 15.18 -2.46 12.04
C ARG A 210 15.81 -3.73 11.47
N GLN A 211 16.86 -4.20 12.12
CA GLN A 211 17.57 -5.42 11.72
C GLN A 211 16.65 -6.65 11.69
N ASP A 212 15.75 -6.75 12.65
CA ASP A 212 14.76 -7.82 12.77
C ASP A 212 13.59 -7.70 11.78
N LYS A 213 13.52 -6.61 11.02
CA LYS A 213 12.42 -6.27 10.07
C LYS A 213 11.04 -6.12 10.71
N TYR A 214 10.98 -5.84 12.02
CA TYR A 214 9.73 -5.61 12.74
C TYR A 214 9.35 -4.12 12.92
N ALA A 215 10.17 -3.21 12.43
CA ALA A 215 9.84 -1.78 12.39
C ALA A 215 10.42 -1.13 11.14
N PHE A 216 9.69 -0.15 10.61
CA PHE A 216 10.04 0.61 9.42
C PHE A 216 9.81 2.10 9.65
N SER A 217 10.47 2.94 8.85
CA SER A 217 10.14 4.36 8.74
C SER A 217 9.18 4.61 7.57
N THR A 218 8.57 5.78 7.56
CA THR A 218 7.91 6.31 6.35
C THR A 218 8.96 6.66 5.31
N SER A 219 8.69 6.37 4.05
CA SER A 219 9.53 6.76 2.91
C SER A 219 9.14 8.12 2.39
#